data_a451ba4cba73a03d666a0daa8aa527e5
#
_entry.id   a451ba4cba73a03d666a0daa8aa527e5
#
_cell.length_a   1.000
_cell.length_b   1.000
_cell.length_c   1.000
_cell.angle_alpha   90.00
_cell.angle_beta   90.00
_cell.angle_gamma   90.00
#
_symmetry.space_group_name_H-M   'P 1'
#
loop_
_entity.id
_entity.type
_entity.pdbx_description
1 polymer ?
#
loop_
_entity_poly.entity_id
_entity_poly.type
_entity_poly.pdbx_seq_one_letter_code
_entity_poly.pdbx_strand_id
1 'polypeptide(L)'
;NLQVIKSALNNPGIIIVCGSPLSGKTHIIYSLLLEAVNKSKNIMTLESIAKYTLKDVHQCELNENVGFNMDKASRFIEFQSPDIVYLEGIKSKESFDYFANLVFDNKTIIMEFLANNMEDLRYKLSFSDFETLKSLISCMIFIHSQDSIEVFTKETVQKYLA
;
A
#
# COMPACT_ATOMS: atom_id res chain seq x y z
N ASN A 1 -7.43 15.20 8.03
CA ASN A 1 -7.11 14.07 7.12
C ASN A 1 -5.63 14.09 6.69
N LEU A 2 -5.07 15.23 6.25
CA LEU A 2 -3.68 15.31 5.80
C LEU A 2 -2.67 14.93 6.91
N GLN A 3 -2.92 15.31 8.15
CA GLN A 3 -2.06 14.98 9.30
C GLN A 3 -2.03 13.47 9.58
N VAL A 4 -3.16 12.78 9.43
CA VAL A 4 -3.23 11.31 9.58
C VAL A 4 -2.35 10.62 8.56
N ILE A 5 -2.45 11.03 7.30
CA ILE A 5 -1.63 10.49 6.21
C ILE A 5 -0.14 10.76 6.44
N LYS A 6 0.21 12.01 6.80
CA LYS A 6 1.62 12.36 7.10
C LYS A 6 2.18 11.57 8.29
N SER A 7 1.37 11.33 9.30
CA SER A 7 1.76 10.48 10.44
C SER A 7 1.98 9.04 9.99
N ALA A 8 1.07 8.49 9.18
CA ALA A 8 1.18 7.12 8.67
C ALA A 8 2.42 6.91 7.77
N LEU A 9 2.79 7.91 6.95
CA LEU A 9 4.01 7.86 6.13
C LEU A 9 5.31 7.92 6.93
N ASN A 10 5.27 8.47 8.14
CA ASN A 10 6.46 8.63 8.99
C ASN A 10 6.66 7.50 10.00
N ASN A 11 5.65 6.68 10.20
CA ASN A 11 5.67 5.59 11.18
C ASN A 11 5.44 4.24 10.51
N PRO A 12 6.07 3.17 10.98
CA PRO A 12 5.83 1.83 10.47
C PRO A 12 4.35 1.46 10.52
N GLY A 13 3.87 0.79 9.48
CA GLY A 13 2.48 0.36 9.40
C GLY A 13 2.00 0.17 7.97
N ILE A 14 0.75 -0.24 7.84
CA ILE A 14 0.11 -0.43 6.53
C ILE A 14 -0.78 0.76 6.23
N ILE A 15 -0.61 1.33 5.05
CA ILE A 15 -1.50 2.33 4.46
C ILE A 15 -2.28 1.63 3.36
N ILE A 16 -3.58 1.50 3.50
CA ILE A 16 -4.45 0.96 2.45
C ILE A 16 -4.97 2.11 1.60
N VAL A 17 -4.78 2.01 0.28
CA VAL A 17 -5.42 2.92 -0.69
C VAL A 17 -6.36 2.09 -1.55
N CYS A 18 -7.64 2.40 -1.49
CA CYS A 18 -8.67 1.64 -2.20
C CYS A 18 -9.66 2.53 -2.92
N GLY A 19 -10.32 1.96 -3.91
CA GLY A 19 -11.33 2.63 -4.73
C GLY A 19 -11.58 1.88 -6.03
N SER A 20 -12.60 2.30 -6.78
CA SER A 20 -12.96 1.71 -8.07
C SER A 20 -11.87 1.93 -9.13
N PRO A 21 -11.91 1.23 -10.27
CA PRO A 21 -11.07 1.57 -11.42
C PRO A 21 -11.23 3.04 -11.80
N LEU A 22 -10.14 3.68 -12.20
CA LEU A 22 -10.09 5.09 -12.63
C LEU A 22 -10.47 6.13 -11.56
N SER A 23 -10.62 5.74 -10.30
CA SER A 23 -10.93 6.67 -9.20
C SER A 23 -9.81 7.65 -8.85
N GLY A 24 -8.60 7.45 -9.39
CA GLY A 24 -7.44 8.31 -9.11
C GLY A 24 -6.46 7.75 -8.06
N LYS A 25 -6.58 6.48 -7.68
CA LYS A 25 -5.68 5.83 -6.71
C LYS A 25 -4.21 6.06 -7.00
N THR A 26 -3.77 5.81 -8.23
CA THR A 26 -2.37 5.96 -8.63
C THR A 26 -1.87 7.39 -8.41
N HIS A 27 -2.68 8.42 -8.68
CA HIS A 27 -2.30 9.80 -8.44
C HIS A 27 -2.09 10.09 -6.95
N ILE A 28 -2.99 9.59 -6.10
CA ILE A 28 -2.86 9.72 -4.64
C ILE A 28 -1.61 8.98 -4.16
N ILE A 29 -1.42 7.73 -4.57
CA ILE A 29 -0.26 6.93 -4.17
C ILE A 29 1.04 7.61 -4.60
N TYR A 30 1.16 8.05 -5.84
CA TYR A 30 2.38 8.70 -6.32
C TYR A 30 2.63 10.04 -5.60
N SER A 31 1.57 10.78 -5.24
CA SER A 31 1.72 11.97 -4.39
C SER A 31 2.25 11.64 -3.00
N LEU A 32 1.81 10.52 -2.40
CA LEU A 32 2.34 10.02 -1.12
C LEU A 32 3.82 9.64 -1.23
N LEU A 33 4.20 8.96 -2.32
CA LEU A 33 5.60 8.57 -2.57
C LEU A 33 6.48 9.81 -2.73
N LEU A 34 6.05 10.81 -3.49
CA LEU A 34 6.79 12.07 -3.66
C LEU A 34 6.91 12.85 -2.34
N GLU A 35 5.88 12.87 -1.50
CA GLU A 35 5.98 13.47 -0.16
C GLU A 35 7.02 12.74 0.71
N ALA A 36 7.13 11.43 0.57
CA ALA A 36 8.11 10.63 1.29
C ALA A 36 9.54 10.82 0.76
N VAL A 37 9.73 10.97 -0.56
CA VAL A 37 11.03 11.33 -1.18
C VAL A 37 11.55 12.64 -0.59
N ASN A 38 10.68 13.65 -0.46
CA ASN A 38 11.05 14.94 0.13
C ASN A 38 11.55 14.83 1.59
N LYS A 39 11.34 13.69 2.25
CA LYS A 39 11.84 13.37 3.60
C LYS A 39 13.03 12.42 3.60
N SER A 40 13.68 12.26 2.46
CA SER A 40 14.84 11.37 2.27
C SER A 40 14.57 9.91 2.63
N LYS A 41 13.35 9.44 2.43
CA LYS A 41 12.99 8.02 2.57
C LYS A 41 13.46 7.23 1.37
N ASN A 42 14.01 6.04 1.61
CA ASN A 42 14.28 5.05 0.57
C ASN A 42 12.98 4.35 0.20
N ILE A 43 12.57 4.46 -1.06
CA ILE A 43 11.26 4.00 -1.53
C ILE A 43 11.43 2.99 -2.65
N MET A 44 10.72 1.88 -2.54
CA MET A 44 10.61 0.87 -3.60
C MET A 44 9.15 0.66 -3.96
N THR A 45 8.87 0.51 -5.26
CA THR A 45 7.54 0.13 -5.74
C THR A 45 7.58 -1.21 -6.47
N LEU A 46 6.50 -1.98 -6.35
CA LEU A 46 6.25 -3.19 -7.10
C LEU A 46 4.93 -3.00 -7.86
N GLU A 47 5.05 -2.75 -9.15
CA GLU A 47 3.94 -2.35 -10.01
C GLU A 47 3.84 -3.27 -11.24
N SER A 48 2.65 -3.47 -11.76
CA SER A 48 2.47 -4.16 -13.04
C SER A 48 3.04 -3.33 -14.19
N ILE A 49 2.79 -2.02 -14.16
CA ILE A 49 3.34 -1.02 -15.10
C ILE A 49 3.45 0.30 -14.36
N ALA A 50 4.65 0.86 -14.26
CA ALA A 50 4.85 2.20 -13.73
C ALA A 50 4.21 3.25 -14.66
N LYS A 51 3.27 4.04 -14.13
CA LYS A 51 2.54 5.04 -14.95
C LYS A 51 3.38 6.26 -15.28
N TYR A 52 4.27 6.64 -14.38
CA TYR A 52 5.21 7.75 -14.53
C TYR A 52 6.52 7.37 -13.87
N THR A 53 7.63 7.85 -14.40
CA THR A 53 8.93 7.73 -13.75
C THR A 53 9.00 8.73 -12.59
N LEU A 54 9.22 8.23 -11.38
CA LEU A 54 9.44 9.04 -10.19
C LEU A 54 10.93 9.15 -9.90
N LYS A 55 11.42 10.39 -9.81
CA LYS A 55 12.81 10.62 -9.40
C LYS A 55 13.02 10.16 -7.96
N ASP A 56 14.16 9.53 -7.69
CA ASP A 56 14.57 9.05 -6.37
C ASP A 56 13.64 7.98 -5.76
N VAL A 57 12.93 7.23 -6.62
CA VAL A 57 12.13 6.05 -6.26
C VAL A 57 12.61 4.85 -7.07
N HIS A 58 12.86 3.74 -6.42
CA HIS A 58 13.19 2.46 -7.06
C HIS A 58 11.91 1.78 -7.57
N GLN A 59 11.49 2.13 -8.79
CA GLN A 59 10.31 1.53 -9.42
C GLN A 59 10.65 0.20 -10.05
N CYS A 60 9.97 -0.86 -9.65
CA CYS A 60 10.17 -2.22 -10.12
C CYS A 60 8.89 -2.71 -10.81
N GLU A 61 8.97 -2.93 -12.12
CA GLU A 61 7.86 -3.49 -12.89
C GLU A 61 7.89 -5.02 -12.84
N LEU A 62 6.76 -5.60 -12.44
CA LEU A 62 6.53 -7.03 -12.42
C LEU A 62 6.21 -7.53 -13.83
N ASN A 63 6.77 -8.67 -14.22
CA ASN A 63 6.51 -9.29 -15.52
C ASN A 63 6.31 -10.80 -15.36
N GLU A 64 5.06 -11.20 -15.20
CA GLU A 64 4.68 -12.60 -15.01
C GLU A 64 5.06 -13.48 -16.20
N ASN A 65 5.13 -12.92 -17.43
CA ASN A 65 5.48 -13.67 -18.65
C ASN A 65 6.93 -14.21 -18.63
N VAL A 66 7.84 -13.50 -17.97
CA VAL A 66 9.22 -13.94 -17.76
C VAL A 66 9.43 -14.50 -16.34
N GLY A 67 8.33 -14.73 -15.62
CA GLY A 67 8.34 -15.31 -14.29
C GLY A 67 8.85 -14.36 -13.20
N PHE A 68 8.88 -13.05 -13.44
CA PHE A 68 9.19 -12.04 -12.44
C PHE A 68 7.90 -11.53 -11.81
N ASN A 69 7.46 -12.21 -10.78
CA ASN A 69 6.24 -11.97 -10.03
C ASN A 69 6.53 -11.34 -8.65
N MET A 70 5.48 -11.08 -7.87
CA MET A 70 5.55 -10.49 -6.54
C MET A 70 6.47 -11.29 -5.59
N ASP A 71 6.39 -12.63 -5.61
CA ASP A 71 7.17 -13.51 -4.72
C ASP A 71 8.68 -13.43 -5.03
N LYS A 72 9.05 -13.32 -6.31
CA LYS A 72 10.45 -13.11 -6.69
C LYS A 72 10.91 -11.70 -6.35
N ALA A 73 10.07 -10.70 -6.61
CA ALA A 73 10.38 -9.31 -6.31
C ALA A 73 10.58 -9.07 -4.80
N SER A 74 9.83 -9.78 -3.95
CA SER A 74 9.95 -9.66 -2.49
C SER A 74 11.39 -9.92 -1.98
N ARG A 75 12.11 -10.85 -2.61
CA ARG A 75 13.50 -11.18 -2.24
C ARG A 75 14.48 -10.01 -2.45
N PHE A 76 14.16 -9.08 -3.36
CA PHE A 76 15.00 -7.90 -3.61
C PHE A 76 14.78 -6.80 -2.57
N ILE A 77 13.65 -6.82 -1.85
CA ILE A 77 13.35 -5.84 -0.81
C ILE A 77 14.37 -5.89 0.33
N GLU A 78 14.77 -7.09 0.74
CA GLU A 78 15.77 -7.25 1.79
C GLU A 78 17.10 -6.60 1.42
N PHE A 79 17.55 -6.74 0.15
CA PHE A 79 18.79 -6.15 -0.33
C PHE A 79 18.72 -4.63 -0.47
N GLN A 80 17.57 -4.09 -0.86
CA GLN A 80 17.39 -2.65 -1.03
C GLN A 80 17.07 -1.93 0.28
N SER A 81 16.63 -2.66 1.29
CA SER A 81 16.25 -2.14 2.61
C SER A 81 15.43 -0.84 2.54
N PRO A 82 14.32 -0.78 1.78
CA PRO A 82 13.53 0.44 1.67
C PRO A 82 12.85 0.78 2.99
N ASP A 83 12.62 2.07 3.24
CA ASP A 83 11.76 2.55 4.33
C ASP A 83 10.28 2.37 4.00
N ILE A 84 9.94 2.55 2.72
CA ILE A 84 8.56 2.46 2.22
C ILE A 84 8.51 1.53 1.01
N VAL A 85 7.53 0.62 1.01
CA VAL A 85 7.23 -0.26 -0.12
C VAL A 85 5.81 0.00 -0.59
N TYR A 86 5.64 0.32 -1.88
CA TYR A 86 4.32 0.36 -2.51
C TYR A 86 4.07 -0.90 -3.33
N LEU A 87 2.87 -1.47 -3.19
CA LEU A 87 2.43 -2.70 -3.82
C LEU A 87 1.17 -2.46 -4.63
N GLU A 88 1.26 -2.61 -5.96
CA GLU A 88 0.09 -2.59 -6.84
C GLU A 88 -0.55 -3.97 -6.89
N GLY A 89 -1.65 -4.14 -6.16
CA GLY A 89 -2.49 -5.34 -6.25
C GLY A 89 -1.88 -6.62 -5.67
N ILE A 90 -2.13 -6.88 -4.41
CA ILE A 90 -1.79 -8.16 -3.77
C ILE A 90 -2.83 -9.22 -4.14
N LYS A 91 -2.36 -10.37 -4.65
CA LYS A 91 -3.21 -11.45 -5.18
C LYS A 91 -3.18 -12.72 -4.34
N SER A 92 -2.20 -12.90 -3.45
CA SER A 92 -2.06 -14.10 -2.62
C SER A 92 -1.92 -13.77 -1.15
N LYS A 93 -2.33 -14.72 -0.31
CA LYS A 93 -2.15 -14.65 1.14
C LYS A 93 -0.67 -14.60 1.51
N GLU A 94 0.14 -15.42 0.85
CA GLU A 94 1.57 -15.54 1.11
C GLU A 94 2.28 -14.20 0.88
N SER A 95 2.01 -13.55 -0.25
CA SER A 95 2.55 -12.22 -0.54
C SER A 95 2.06 -11.19 0.48
N PHE A 96 0.77 -11.23 0.83
CA PHE A 96 0.21 -10.35 1.84
C PHE A 96 0.92 -10.50 3.18
N ASP A 97 1.02 -11.73 3.70
CA ASP A 97 1.63 -12.02 4.99
C ASP A 97 3.12 -11.59 4.99
N TYR A 98 3.84 -11.85 3.90
CA TYR A 98 5.23 -11.41 3.77
C TYR A 98 5.36 -9.88 3.93
N PHE A 99 4.60 -9.12 3.13
CA PHE A 99 4.70 -7.65 3.17
C PHE A 99 4.14 -7.06 4.47
N ALA A 100 3.11 -7.64 5.05
CA ALA A 100 2.59 -7.22 6.35
C ALA A 100 3.63 -7.40 7.46
N ASN A 101 4.41 -8.47 7.42
CA ASN A 101 5.48 -8.73 8.39
C ASN A 101 6.62 -7.70 8.31
N LEU A 102 6.86 -7.06 7.17
CA LEU A 102 7.88 -6.00 7.06
C LEU A 102 7.59 -4.79 7.97
N VAL A 103 6.35 -4.63 8.42
CA VAL A 103 6.01 -3.58 9.41
C VAL A 103 6.77 -3.78 10.72
N PHE A 104 7.00 -5.04 11.13
CA PHE A 104 7.79 -5.34 12.33
C PHE A 104 9.28 -5.01 12.15
N ASP A 105 9.75 -4.88 10.91
CA ASP A 105 11.10 -4.42 10.55
C ASP A 105 11.15 -2.89 10.32
N ASN A 106 10.24 -2.14 10.95
CA ASN A 106 10.13 -0.69 10.86
C ASN A 106 9.86 -0.14 9.45
N LYS A 107 9.18 -0.89 8.58
CA LYS A 107 8.83 -0.44 7.24
C LYS A 107 7.39 0.06 7.16
N THR A 108 7.14 0.98 6.25
CA THR A 108 5.78 1.42 5.89
C THR A 108 5.39 0.76 4.58
N ILE A 109 4.22 0.12 4.55
CA ILE A 109 3.73 -0.60 3.37
C ILE A 109 2.49 0.11 2.84
N ILE A 110 2.52 0.55 1.60
CA ILE A 110 1.35 1.10 0.91
C ILE A 110 0.77 -0.01 0.04
N MET A 111 -0.47 -0.41 0.32
CA MET A 111 -1.15 -1.47 -0.40
C MET A 111 -2.34 -0.91 -1.18
N GLU A 112 -2.36 -1.16 -2.50
CA GLU A 112 -3.49 -0.78 -3.34
C GLU A 112 -4.49 -1.91 -3.48
N PHE A 113 -5.79 -1.56 -3.33
CA PHE A 113 -6.91 -2.47 -3.59
C PHE A 113 -7.93 -1.84 -4.54
N LEU A 114 -8.40 -2.63 -5.50
CA LEU A 114 -9.60 -2.30 -6.25
C LEU A 114 -10.81 -2.66 -5.40
N ALA A 115 -11.58 -1.67 -4.96
CA ALA A 115 -12.79 -1.91 -4.19
C ALA A 115 -13.84 -0.84 -4.50
N ASN A 116 -15.10 -1.27 -4.74
CA ASN A 116 -16.19 -0.35 -5.02
C ASN A 116 -16.83 0.22 -3.75
N ASN A 117 -16.71 -0.50 -2.64
CA ASN A 117 -17.22 -0.13 -1.32
C ASN A 117 -16.47 -0.91 -0.23
N MET A 118 -16.78 -0.62 1.03
CA MET A 118 -16.13 -1.25 2.18
C MET A 118 -16.37 -2.76 2.27
N GLU A 119 -17.54 -3.25 1.87
CA GLU A 119 -17.88 -4.67 1.87
C GLU A 119 -17.00 -5.43 0.87
N ASP A 120 -16.83 -4.87 -0.35
CA ASP A 120 -15.92 -5.42 -1.36
C ASP A 120 -14.46 -5.45 -0.85
N LEU A 121 -14.01 -4.40 -0.17
CA LEU A 121 -12.69 -4.37 0.45
C LEU A 121 -12.54 -5.45 1.53
N ARG A 122 -13.52 -5.58 2.43
CA ARG A 122 -13.53 -6.64 3.46
C ARG A 122 -13.43 -8.03 2.86
N TYR A 123 -14.21 -8.30 1.82
CA TYR A 123 -14.15 -9.57 1.11
C TYR A 123 -12.73 -9.82 0.55
N LYS A 124 -12.11 -8.82 -0.06
CA LYS A 124 -10.75 -8.93 -0.61
C LYS A 124 -9.67 -9.10 0.46
N LEU A 125 -9.90 -8.62 1.66
CA LEU A 125 -8.99 -8.79 2.79
C LEU A 125 -9.24 -10.08 3.59
N SER A 126 -10.31 -10.81 3.30
CA SER A 126 -10.72 -12.00 4.06
C SER A 126 -9.76 -13.19 3.98
N PHE A 127 -8.79 -13.17 3.05
CA PHE A 127 -7.74 -14.18 2.96
C PHE A 127 -6.65 -14.00 4.03
N SER A 128 -6.55 -12.83 4.66
CA SER A 128 -5.57 -12.53 5.71
C SER A 128 -6.11 -12.86 7.10
N ASP A 129 -5.20 -13.01 8.07
CA ASP A 129 -5.58 -12.95 9.48
C ASP A 129 -6.04 -11.52 9.81
N PHE A 130 -7.35 -11.37 9.93
CA PHE A 130 -8.00 -10.08 10.02
C PHE A 130 -7.62 -9.31 11.29
N GLU A 131 -7.39 -10.00 12.40
CA GLU A 131 -7.02 -9.35 13.67
C GLU A 131 -5.58 -8.82 13.61
N THR A 132 -4.67 -9.60 13.07
CA THR A 132 -3.29 -9.16 12.83
C THR A 132 -3.27 -7.97 11.88
N LEU A 133 -3.97 -8.07 10.75
CA LEU A 133 -4.05 -6.98 9.78
C LEU A 133 -4.55 -5.67 10.41
N LYS A 134 -5.66 -5.69 11.15
CA LYS A 134 -6.21 -4.52 11.83
C LYS A 134 -5.20 -3.83 12.73
N SER A 135 -4.37 -4.61 13.41
CA SER A 135 -3.34 -4.07 14.32
C SER A 135 -2.25 -3.30 13.58
N LEU A 136 -1.94 -3.68 12.33
CA LEU A 136 -0.87 -3.13 11.51
C LEU A 136 -1.32 -1.94 10.65
N ILE A 137 -2.62 -1.77 10.37
CA ILE A 137 -3.12 -0.65 9.56
C ILE A 137 -2.95 0.66 10.33
N SER A 138 -2.21 1.59 9.74
CA SER A 138 -2.04 2.96 10.24
C SER A 138 -3.13 3.91 9.77
N CYS A 139 -3.52 3.79 8.50
CA CYS A 139 -4.67 4.50 7.94
C CYS A 139 -5.18 3.83 6.67
N MET A 140 -6.39 4.22 6.26
CA MET A 140 -6.97 3.81 4.99
C MET A 140 -7.50 5.03 4.25
N ILE A 141 -7.26 5.06 2.95
CA ILE A 141 -7.73 6.11 2.03
C ILE A 141 -8.70 5.45 1.06
N PHE A 142 -9.97 5.78 1.15
CA PHE A 142 -11.00 5.30 0.22
C PHE A 142 -11.33 6.40 -0.78
N ILE A 143 -11.16 6.11 -2.06
CA ILE A 143 -11.37 7.05 -3.15
C ILE A 143 -12.63 6.64 -3.90
N HIS A 144 -13.71 7.37 -3.68
CA HIS A 144 -15.00 7.16 -4.36
C HIS A 144 -14.98 7.74 -5.77
N SER A 145 -14.39 8.95 -5.91
CA SER A 145 -14.16 9.65 -7.17
C SER A 145 -12.99 10.62 -7.02
N GLN A 146 -12.61 11.33 -8.09
CA GLN A 146 -11.53 12.32 -8.03
C GLN A 146 -11.81 13.43 -6.99
N ASP A 147 -13.08 13.73 -6.74
CA ASP A 147 -13.52 14.80 -5.83
C ASP A 147 -13.99 14.28 -4.46
N SER A 148 -14.03 12.97 -4.26
CA SER A 148 -14.55 12.36 -3.03
C SER A 148 -13.59 11.33 -2.46
N ILE A 149 -12.86 11.75 -1.42
CA ILE A 149 -11.84 10.94 -0.74
C ILE A 149 -12.16 10.92 0.74
N GLU A 150 -12.26 9.73 1.31
CA GLU A 150 -12.36 9.51 2.74
C GLU A 150 -11.04 8.97 3.30
N VAL A 151 -10.65 9.50 4.46
CA VAL A 151 -9.46 9.03 5.17
C VAL A 151 -9.87 8.53 6.54
N PHE A 152 -9.59 7.28 6.79
CA PHE A 152 -9.90 6.58 8.04
C PHE A 152 -8.64 6.45 8.89
N THR A 153 -8.74 6.85 10.16
CA THR A 153 -7.68 6.61 11.16
C THR A 153 -7.62 5.15 11.54
N LYS A 154 -6.56 4.73 12.21
CA LYS A 154 -6.40 3.38 12.74
C LYS A 154 -7.64 2.91 13.53
N GLU A 155 -8.13 3.73 14.47
CA GLU A 155 -9.28 3.40 15.30
C GLU A 155 -10.56 3.24 14.47
N THR A 156 -10.74 4.10 13.47
CA THR A 156 -11.90 4.04 12.58
C THR A 156 -11.83 2.81 11.68
N VAL A 157 -10.66 2.50 11.13
CA VAL A 157 -10.46 1.28 10.33
C VAL A 157 -10.77 0.02 11.14
N GLN A 158 -10.29 -0.07 12.37
CA GLN A 158 -10.55 -1.19 13.26
C GLN A 158 -12.05 -1.41 13.49
N LYS A 159 -12.82 -0.32 13.63
CA LYS A 159 -14.28 -0.37 13.79
C LYS A 159 -15.00 -0.81 12.50
N TYR A 160 -14.55 -0.32 11.33
CA TYR A 160 -15.19 -0.67 10.05
C TYR A 160 -14.84 -2.07 9.56
N LEU A 161 -13.67 -2.57 9.91
CA LEU A 161 -13.25 -3.92 9.58
C LEU A 161 -13.69 -4.97 10.64
N ALA A 162 -14.29 -4.56 11.74
CA ALA A 162 -14.93 -5.46 12.70
C ALA A 162 -16.25 -5.98 12.14
#